data_3c3ac1a458f6491571a2b315e16bf60b
#
_entry.id   3c3ac1a458f6491571a2b315e16bf60b
#
_cell.length_a   1.000
_cell.length_b   1.000
_cell.length_c   1.000
_cell.angle_alpha   90.00
_cell.angle_beta   90.00
_cell.angle_gamma   90.00
#
_symmetry.space_group_name_H-M   'P 1'
#
loop_
_entity.id
_entity.type
_entity.pdbx_description
1 polymer ?
#
loop_
_entity_poly.entity_id
_entity_poly.type
_entity_poly.pdbx_seq_one_letter_code
_entity_poly.pdbx_strand_id
1 'polypeptide(L)'
;GDRAALHQALVRIRRDFGFDIVNVVDPQGTVLVRANNPDAFGDSMGHYRTIQEVLRTRAAVAGTGILDYSSIRNEGTELAERTLIPVVPTPRARPRSSPREDHAMVIKIAAPIIAGDRLAGILYAAVLLNNNTEFIDRFKRLVFKDEKIHGRDVGTATIFLGDIRVATN
;
A
#
# COMPACT_ATOMS: atom_id res chain seq x y z
N GLY A 1 16.82 4.56 22.57
CA GLY A 1 17.60 3.52 21.86
C GLY A 1 16.73 2.64 20.98
N ASP A 2 15.63 2.17 21.48
CA ASP A 2 14.85 1.10 20.82
C ASP A 2 14.12 1.56 19.55
N ARG A 3 13.61 2.79 19.53
CA ARG A 3 12.86 3.30 18.38
C ARG A 3 13.74 3.49 17.14
N ALA A 4 14.95 3.96 17.28
CA ALA A 4 15.88 4.15 16.17
C ALA A 4 16.30 2.79 15.55
N ALA A 5 16.57 1.80 16.39
CA ALA A 5 16.88 0.44 15.93
C ALA A 5 15.69 -0.20 15.22
N LEU A 6 14.48 -0.03 15.75
CA LEU A 6 13.25 -0.49 15.12
C LEU A 6 13.04 0.19 13.76
N HIS A 7 13.18 1.50 13.68
CA HIS A 7 13.09 2.23 12.41
C HIS A 7 14.06 1.68 11.37
N GLN A 8 15.35 1.48 11.72
CA GLN A 8 16.32 0.90 10.78
C GLN A 8 15.93 -0.51 10.31
N ALA A 9 15.34 -1.32 11.19
CA ALA A 9 14.83 -2.64 10.82
C ALA A 9 13.68 -2.52 9.81
N LEU A 10 12.73 -1.60 10.04
CA LEU A 10 11.60 -1.37 9.11
C LEU A 10 12.08 -0.86 7.74
N VAL A 11 13.05 0.04 7.71
CA VAL A 11 13.65 0.53 6.46
C VAL A 11 14.28 -0.61 5.67
N ARG A 12 14.97 -1.54 6.34
CA ARG A 12 15.52 -2.75 5.69
C ARG A 12 14.42 -3.64 5.14
N ILE A 13 13.41 -3.96 5.94
CA ILE A 13 12.26 -4.77 5.50
C ILE A 13 11.60 -4.12 4.27
N ARG A 14 11.34 -2.81 4.32
CA ARG A 14 10.74 -2.08 3.21
C ARG A 14 11.55 -2.26 1.91
N ARG A 15 12.85 -2.06 1.98
CA ARG A 15 13.74 -2.18 0.83
C ARG A 15 13.86 -3.61 0.32
N ASP A 16 14.10 -4.56 1.22
CA ASP A 16 14.44 -5.94 0.85
C ASP A 16 13.24 -6.71 0.30
N PHE A 17 12.02 -6.34 0.71
CA PHE A 17 10.77 -6.94 0.23
C PHE A 17 10.00 -6.08 -0.79
N GLY A 18 10.49 -4.89 -1.11
CA GLY A 18 9.84 -4.00 -2.09
C GLY A 18 8.50 -3.43 -1.64
N PHE A 19 8.32 -3.20 -0.34
CA PHE A 19 7.15 -2.52 0.17
C PHE A 19 7.25 -1.01 0.01
N ASP A 20 6.13 -0.34 -0.21
CA ASP A 20 6.04 1.12 -0.18
C ASP A 20 5.81 1.64 1.24
N ILE A 21 5.09 0.89 2.06
CA ILE A 21 4.75 1.22 3.46
C ILE A 21 5.19 0.07 4.35
N VAL A 22 5.86 0.37 5.47
CA VAL A 22 6.12 -0.58 6.56
C VAL A 22 6.05 0.15 7.89
N ASN A 23 5.12 -0.27 8.75
CA ASN A 23 4.84 0.36 10.04
C ASN A 23 4.76 -0.68 11.15
N VAL A 24 5.08 -0.28 12.36
CA VAL A 24 4.73 -1.03 13.57
C VAL A 24 3.65 -0.27 14.33
N VAL A 25 2.62 -1.03 14.70
CA VAL A 25 1.44 -0.57 15.44
C VAL A 25 1.39 -1.33 16.75
N ASP A 26 1.03 -0.66 17.83
CA ASP A 26 0.82 -1.30 19.13
C ASP A 26 -0.49 -2.13 19.16
N PRO A 27 -0.73 -2.91 20.25
CA PRO A 27 -1.97 -3.67 20.36
C PRO A 27 -3.25 -2.82 20.49
N GLN A 28 -3.14 -1.52 20.68
CA GLN A 28 -4.24 -0.57 20.72
C GLN A 28 -4.54 0.04 19.33
N GLY A 29 -3.69 -0.26 18.36
CA GLY A 29 -3.82 0.26 17.00
C GLY A 29 -3.10 1.60 16.78
N THR A 30 -2.24 2.02 17.72
CA THR A 30 -1.45 3.26 17.60
C THR A 30 -0.15 3.01 16.87
N VAL A 31 0.20 3.87 15.92
CA VAL A 31 1.47 3.77 15.20
C VAL A 31 2.64 4.13 16.10
N LEU A 32 3.57 3.19 16.24
CA LEU A 32 4.80 3.39 17.01
C LEU A 32 5.94 3.92 16.13
N VAL A 33 6.10 3.36 14.95
CA VAL A 33 7.18 3.72 14.01
C VAL A 33 6.73 3.49 12.57
N ARG A 34 7.08 4.43 11.68
CA ARG A 34 6.97 4.31 10.22
C ARG A 34 8.35 4.21 9.59
N ALA A 35 8.49 3.38 8.57
CA ALA A 35 9.75 3.26 7.83
C ALA A 35 10.05 4.51 7.00
N ASN A 36 9.03 5.15 6.41
CA ASN A 36 9.20 6.29 5.52
C ASN A 36 9.25 7.63 6.24
N ASN A 37 8.52 7.76 7.35
CA ASN A 37 8.35 9.02 8.06
C ASN A 37 8.46 8.78 9.57
N PRO A 38 9.67 8.69 10.11
CA PRO A 38 9.89 8.36 11.53
C PRO A 38 9.35 9.41 12.49
N ASP A 39 9.09 10.63 12.02
CA ASP A 39 8.55 11.71 12.86
C ASP A 39 7.02 11.68 12.95
N ALA A 40 6.34 10.97 12.06
CA ALA A 40 4.90 10.76 12.09
C ALA A 40 4.57 9.46 12.86
N PHE A 41 4.07 9.59 14.08
CA PHE A 41 3.66 8.48 14.95
C PHE A 41 2.59 8.94 15.93
N GLY A 42 1.97 7.99 16.64
CA GLY A 42 0.95 8.26 17.64
C GLY A 42 -0.47 8.38 17.09
N ASP A 43 -0.65 8.38 15.79
CA ASP A 43 -1.98 8.31 15.16
C ASP A 43 -2.51 6.88 15.14
N SER A 44 -3.84 6.73 14.96
CA SER A 44 -4.49 5.43 15.04
C SER A 44 -4.69 4.80 13.66
N MET A 45 -4.24 3.57 13.52
CA MET A 45 -4.59 2.64 12.44
C MET A 45 -5.59 1.55 12.90
N GLY A 46 -6.10 1.65 14.12
CA GLY A 46 -7.02 0.66 14.71
C GLY A 46 -8.34 0.47 13.94
N HIS A 47 -8.73 1.44 13.11
CA HIS A 47 -9.89 1.33 12.23
C HIS A 47 -9.63 0.51 10.95
N TYR A 48 -8.37 0.16 10.65
CA TYR A 48 -8.07 -0.67 9.49
C TYR A 48 -8.48 -2.12 9.73
N ARG A 49 -9.32 -2.64 8.83
CA ARG A 49 -9.85 -4.00 8.93
C ARG A 49 -8.74 -5.06 9.09
N THR A 50 -7.59 -4.90 8.42
CA THR A 50 -6.45 -5.81 8.56
C THR A 50 -5.86 -5.78 9.97
N ILE A 51 -5.78 -4.62 10.62
CA ILE A 51 -5.32 -4.49 12.00
C ILE A 51 -6.33 -5.16 12.95
N GLN A 52 -7.62 -4.85 12.80
CA GLN A 52 -8.69 -5.46 13.61
C GLN A 52 -8.69 -6.98 13.51
N GLU A 53 -8.48 -7.50 12.31
CA GLU A 53 -8.47 -8.95 12.09
C GLU A 53 -7.25 -9.62 12.74
N VAL A 54 -6.06 -9.01 12.69
CA VAL A 54 -4.88 -9.50 13.43
C VAL A 54 -5.10 -9.45 14.94
N LEU A 55 -5.72 -8.38 15.46
CA LEU A 55 -6.05 -8.27 16.88
C LEU A 55 -6.97 -9.40 17.33
N ARG A 56 -7.95 -9.77 16.48
CA ARG A 56 -8.94 -10.82 16.76
C ARG A 56 -8.36 -12.21 16.61
N THR A 57 -7.59 -12.49 15.56
CA THR A 57 -7.19 -13.86 15.18
C THR A 57 -5.78 -14.23 15.61
N ARG A 58 -4.92 -13.25 15.91
CA ARG A 58 -3.49 -13.45 16.14
C ARG A 58 -2.77 -14.09 14.96
N ALA A 59 -3.32 -13.99 13.76
CA ALA A 59 -2.78 -14.52 12.53
C ALA A 59 -2.48 -13.39 11.52
N ALA A 60 -1.57 -13.65 10.59
CA ALA A 60 -1.30 -12.72 9.50
C ALA A 60 -2.49 -12.64 8.56
N VAL A 61 -2.80 -11.44 8.09
CA VAL A 61 -3.92 -11.12 7.20
C VAL A 61 -3.42 -10.30 6.03
N ALA A 62 -3.83 -10.67 4.83
CA ALA A 62 -3.53 -9.90 3.61
C ALA A 62 -4.80 -9.57 2.85
N GLY A 63 -4.75 -8.52 2.04
CA GLY A 63 -5.87 -8.12 1.18
C GLY A 63 -5.58 -6.82 0.43
N THR A 64 -6.54 -6.42 -0.40
CA THR A 64 -6.54 -5.09 -1.04
C THR A 64 -7.25 -4.08 -0.14
N GLY A 65 -6.96 -2.81 -0.36
CA GLY A 65 -7.62 -1.73 0.35
C GLY A 65 -7.43 -0.38 -0.32
N ILE A 66 -8.21 0.56 0.15
CA ILE A 66 -8.13 1.96 -0.26
C ILE A 66 -7.71 2.75 0.98
N LEU A 67 -6.71 3.61 0.83
CA LEU A 67 -6.26 4.55 1.85
C LEU A 67 -6.58 5.96 1.33
N ASP A 68 -7.05 6.81 2.24
CA ASP A 68 -7.27 8.22 1.93
C ASP A 68 -5.94 8.99 1.84
N TYR A 69 -5.98 10.16 1.24
CA TYR A 69 -4.80 11.00 1.03
C TYR A 69 -4.11 11.41 2.33
N SER A 70 -4.87 11.64 3.40
CA SER A 70 -4.31 12.03 4.70
C SER A 70 -3.48 10.91 5.31
N SER A 71 -3.97 9.67 5.22
CA SER A 71 -3.24 8.48 5.65
C SER A 71 -1.93 8.30 4.88
N ILE A 72 -1.96 8.49 3.56
CA ILE A 72 -0.76 8.39 2.73
C ILE A 72 0.23 9.52 3.02
N ARG A 73 -0.23 10.73 3.29
CA ARG A 73 0.64 11.84 3.66
C ARG A 73 1.41 11.58 4.95
N ASN A 74 0.82 10.87 5.90
CA ASN A 74 1.53 10.44 7.11
C ASN A 74 2.69 9.49 6.79
N GLU A 75 2.61 8.74 5.69
CA GLU A 75 3.70 7.89 5.21
C GLU A 75 4.83 8.67 4.51
N GLY A 76 4.57 9.90 4.06
CA GLY A 76 5.55 10.79 3.45
C GLY A 76 5.05 11.45 2.17
N THR A 77 5.61 12.63 1.87
CA THR A 77 5.19 13.46 0.73
C THR A 77 5.40 12.77 -0.61
N GLU A 78 6.55 12.10 -0.78
CA GLU A 78 6.87 11.38 -2.02
C GLU A 78 5.83 10.31 -2.35
N LEU A 79 5.42 9.51 -1.36
CA LEU A 79 4.42 8.48 -1.55
C LEU A 79 3.03 9.09 -1.83
N ALA A 80 2.71 10.19 -1.17
CA ALA A 80 1.47 10.93 -1.41
C ALA A 80 1.39 11.48 -2.85
N GLU A 81 2.49 12.03 -3.36
CA GLU A 81 2.56 12.51 -4.75
C GLU A 81 2.42 11.37 -5.77
N ARG A 82 3.05 10.22 -5.53
CA ARG A 82 2.91 9.01 -6.36
C ARG A 82 1.47 8.48 -6.40
N THR A 83 0.67 8.78 -5.38
CA THR A 83 -0.73 8.36 -5.32
C THR A 83 -1.61 9.13 -6.29
N LEU A 84 -1.28 10.40 -6.56
CA LEU A 84 -2.13 11.29 -7.35
C LEU A 84 -2.22 10.87 -8.82
N ILE A 85 -3.44 10.74 -9.32
CA ILE A 85 -3.72 10.41 -10.72
C ILE A 85 -4.54 11.54 -11.34
N PRO A 86 -4.01 12.21 -12.37
CA PRO A 86 -4.80 13.18 -13.14
C PRO A 86 -6.00 12.49 -13.81
N VAL A 87 -7.18 13.04 -13.63
CA VAL A 87 -8.39 12.53 -14.29
C VAL A 87 -8.62 13.31 -15.58
N VAL A 88 -8.55 12.60 -16.70
CA VAL A 88 -8.87 13.17 -18.01
C VAL A 88 -10.35 12.94 -18.31
N PRO A 89 -11.19 13.99 -18.38
CA PRO A 89 -12.59 13.82 -18.71
C PRO A 89 -12.77 13.20 -20.10
N THR A 90 -13.67 12.24 -20.20
CA THR A 90 -14.10 11.69 -21.49
C THR A 90 -15.59 12.00 -21.71
N PRO A 91 -16.11 11.99 -22.95
CA PRO A 91 -17.50 12.36 -23.25
C PRO A 91 -18.58 11.57 -22.48
N ARG A 92 -18.20 10.39 -21.96
CA ARG A 92 -19.09 9.50 -21.20
C ARG A 92 -18.67 9.33 -19.74
N ALA A 93 -17.66 10.09 -19.28
CA ALA A 93 -17.23 10.05 -17.88
C ALA A 93 -18.30 10.63 -16.96
N ARG A 94 -18.42 10.07 -15.78
CA ARG A 94 -19.25 10.67 -14.72
C ARG A 94 -18.67 12.01 -14.31
N PRO A 95 -19.52 13.04 -14.10
CA PRO A 95 -19.05 14.31 -13.53
C PRO A 95 -18.34 14.09 -12.22
N ARG A 96 -17.18 14.72 -12.03
CA ARG A 96 -16.39 14.66 -10.80
C ARG A 96 -16.13 16.05 -10.26
N SER A 97 -16.08 16.17 -8.95
CA SER A 97 -15.74 17.43 -8.25
C SER A 97 -14.23 17.70 -8.22
N SER A 98 -13.41 16.64 -8.35
CA SER A 98 -11.95 16.76 -8.33
C SER A 98 -11.33 16.39 -9.68
N PRO A 99 -10.36 17.18 -10.18
CA PRO A 99 -9.60 16.85 -11.38
C PRO A 99 -8.53 15.75 -11.14
N ARG A 100 -8.43 15.21 -9.91
CA ARG A 100 -7.47 14.18 -9.53
C ARG A 100 -8.15 13.13 -8.67
N GLU A 101 -7.70 11.88 -8.84
CA GLU A 101 -7.93 10.82 -7.87
C GLU A 101 -6.78 10.85 -6.87
N ASP A 102 -7.09 10.90 -5.59
CA ASP A 102 -6.13 11.03 -4.49
C ASP A 102 -6.17 9.85 -3.49
N HIS A 103 -7.07 8.89 -3.70
CA HIS A 103 -7.07 7.67 -2.92
C HIS A 103 -6.01 6.69 -3.42
N ALA A 104 -5.30 6.08 -2.47
CA ALA A 104 -4.32 5.03 -2.75
C ALA A 104 -4.98 3.66 -2.77
N MET A 105 -4.89 2.96 -3.89
CA MET A 105 -5.19 1.55 -3.94
C MET A 105 -3.94 0.76 -3.54
N VAL A 106 -4.07 -0.13 -2.57
CA VAL A 106 -2.92 -0.87 -2.02
C VAL A 106 -3.22 -2.37 -1.90
N ILE A 107 -2.16 -3.18 -2.03
CA ILE A 107 -2.11 -4.53 -1.47
C ILE A 107 -1.45 -4.39 -0.10
N LYS A 108 -2.10 -4.87 0.94
CA LYS A 108 -1.64 -4.71 2.32
C LYS A 108 -1.62 -6.05 3.06
N ILE A 109 -0.68 -6.14 4.00
CA ILE A 109 -0.55 -7.26 4.93
C ILE A 109 -0.37 -6.70 6.33
N ALA A 110 -0.93 -7.37 7.30
CA ALA A 110 -0.67 -7.15 8.70
C ALA A 110 -0.33 -8.48 9.37
N ALA A 111 0.69 -8.50 10.22
CA ALA A 111 1.14 -9.70 10.92
C ALA A 111 1.38 -9.41 12.40
N PRO A 112 1.03 -10.31 13.33
CA PRO A 112 1.28 -10.12 14.74
C PRO A 112 2.77 -10.22 15.06
N ILE A 113 3.24 -9.33 15.94
CA ILE A 113 4.55 -9.42 16.58
C ILE A 113 4.30 -10.01 17.98
N ILE A 114 4.76 -11.23 18.19
CA ILE A 114 4.56 -11.98 19.43
C ILE A 114 5.85 -11.98 20.26
N ALA A 115 5.75 -11.63 21.53
CA ALA A 115 6.82 -11.69 22.52
C ALA A 115 6.38 -12.61 23.68
N GLY A 116 6.92 -13.82 23.72
CA GLY A 116 6.38 -14.88 24.57
C GLY A 116 4.94 -15.21 24.16
N ASP A 117 4.02 -15.16 25.11
CA ASP A 117 2.58 -15.42 24.85
C ASP A 117 1.75 -14.15 24.60
N ARG A 118 2.41 -12.98 24.51
CA ARG A 118 1.71 -11.71 24.36
C ARG A 118 1.89 -11.12 22.98
N LEU A 119 0.83 -10.48 22.48
CA LEU A 119 0.93 -9.58 21.33
C LEU A 119 1.70 -8.33 21.76
N ALA A 120 2.89 -8.15 21.21
CA ALA A 120 3.73 -6.99 21.44
C ALA A 120 3.42 -5.83 20.46
N GLY A 121 2.89 -6.17 19.29
CA GLY A 121 2.54 -5.21 18.26
C GLY A 121 2.06 -5.90 16.98
N ILE A 122 1.89 -5.10 15.95
CA ILE A 122 1.50 -5.56 14.62
C ILE A 122 2.43 -4.91 13.60
N LEU A 123 3.05 -5.73 12.75
CA LEU A 123 3.75 -5.27 11.57
C LEU A 123 2.71 -5.06 10.46
N TYR A 124 2.61 -3.85 9.96
CA TYR A 124 1.79 -3.51 8.80
C TYR A 124 2.69 -3.17 7.63
N ALA A 125 2.40 -3.73 6.46
CA ALA A 125 3.10 -3.40 5.23
C ALA A 125 2.13 -3.26 4.06
N ALA A 126 2.48 -2.43 3.07
CA ALA A 126 1.66 -2.28 1.88
C ALA A 126 2.50 -1.95 0.64
N VAL A 127 1.95 -2.32 -0.52
CA VAL A 127 2.44 -1.94 -1.86
C VAL A 127 1.39 -1.05 -2.50
N LEU A 128 1.79 0.13 -2.94
CA LEU A 128 0.95 1.07 -3.68
C LEU A 128 0.76 0.57 -5.11
N LEU A 129 -0.47 0.52 -5.56
CA LEU A 129 -0.82 0.12 -6.93
C LEU A 129 -0.96 1.32 -7.89
N ASN A 130 -1.21 2.52 -7.36
CA ASN A 130 -1.27 3.75 -8.16
C ASN A 130 0.07 4.00 -8.87
N ASN A 131 0.02 4.21 -10.18
CA ASN A 131 1.21 4.44 -11.01
C ASN A 131 2.29 3.34 -10.92
N ASN A 132 1.94 2.12 -10.47
CA ASN A 132 2.87 1.02 -10.30
C ASN A 132 2.95 0.16 -11.59
N THR A 133 3.71 0.65 -12.56
CA THR A 133 3.92 -0.06 -13.83
C THR A 133 4.69 -1.36 -13.65
N GLU A 134 5.65 -1.42 -12.71
CA GLU A 134 6.41 -2.64 -12.43
C GLU A 134 5.51 -3.79 -11.98
N PHE A 135 4.54 -3.52 -11.11
CA PHE A 135 3.56 -4.52 -10.69
C PHE A 135 2.73 -5.02 -11.88
N ILE A 136 2.29 -4.11 -12.73
CA ILE A 136 1.52 -4.45 -13.95
C ILE A 136 2.36 -5.29 -14.92
N ASP A 137 3.62 -4.93 -15.14
CA ASP A 137 4.52 -5.66 -16.01
C ASP A 137 4.81 -7.07 -15.51
N ARG A 138 4.98 -7.23 -14.18
CA ARG A 138 5.10 -8.56 -13.57
C ARG A 138 3.85 -9.40 -13.79
N PHE A 139 2.67 -8.81 -13.57
CA PHE A 139 1.39 -9.49 -13.79
C PHE A 139 1.23 -9.89 -15.27
N LYS A 140 1.54 -8.98 -16.20
CA LYS A 140 1.51 -9.24 -17.64
C LYS A 140 2.40 -10.42 -18.00
N ARG A 141 3.65 -10.46 -17.54
CA ARG A 141 4.56 -11.59 -17.80
C ARG A 141 4.03 -12.93 -17.28
N LEU A 142 3.41 -12.93 -16.10
CA LEU A 142 2.81 -14.14 -15.53
C LEU A 142 1.64 -14.66 -16.36
N VAL A 143 0.79 -13.77 -16.89
CA VAL A 143 -0.44 -14.16 -17.62
C VAL A 143 -0.13 -14.47 -19.08
N PHE A 144 0.64 -13.60 -19.76
CA PHE A 144 0.85 -13.68 -21.21
C PHE A 144 2.21 -14.29 -21.58
N LYS A 145 3.08 -14.63 -20.59
CA LYS A 145 4.37 -15.34 -20.80
C LYS A 145 5.25 -14.69 -21.89
N ASP A 146 5.23 -13.36 -21.98
CA ASP A 146 5.94 -12.59 -23.02
C ASP A 146 5.60 -12.99 -24.47
N GLU A 147 4.41 -13.53 -24.70
CA GLU A 147 3.94 -13.88 -26.04
C GLU A 147 3.86 -12.64 -26.95
N LYS A 148 4.27 -12.82 -28.21
CA LYS A 148 4.19 -11.78 -29.24
C LYS A 148 3.38 -12.27 -30.43
N ILE A 149 2.46 -11.43 -30.93
CA ILE A 149 1.76 -11.66 -32.17
C ILE A 149 2.21 -10.59 -33.18
N HIS A 150 2.76 -11.00 -34.31
CA HIS A 150 3.31 -10.13 -35.35
C HIS A 150 4.34 -9.12 -34.80
N GLY A 151 5.19 -9.54 -33.86
CA GLY A 151 6.22 -8.72 -33.25
C GLY A 151 5.73 -7.70 -32.19
N ARG A 152 4.45 -7.69 -31.87
CA ARG A 152 3.85 -6.84 -30.82
C ARG A 152 3.50 -7.68 -29.60
N ASP A 153 3.74 -7.12 -28.42
CA ASP A 153 3.37 -7.75 -27.17
C ASP A 153 1.87 -8.03 -27.11
N VAL A 154 1.53 -9.21 -26.63
CA VAL A 154 0.13 -9.63 -26.43
C VAL A 154 -0.36 -9.13 -25.07
N GLY A 155 -1.54 -8.54 -25.08
CA GLY A 155 -2.28 -8.19 -23.89
C GLY A 155 -1.83 -6.88 -23.22
N THR A 156 -2.81 -6.24 -22.60
CA THR A 156 -2.65 -5.09 -21.72
C THR A 156 -3.22 -5.45 -20.36
N ALA A 157 -2.51 -5.18 -19.29
CA ALA A 157 -3.03 -5.28 -17.94
C ALA A 157 -3.32 -3.87 -17.39
N THR A 158 -4.47 -3.71 -16.77
CA THR A 158 -4.91 -2.43 -16.22
C THR A 158 -5.59 -2.65 -14.88
N ILE A 159 -5.26 -1.82 -13.91
CA ILE A 159 -5.94 -1.76 -12.61
C ILE A 159 -6.84 -0.52 -12.58
N PHE A 160 -8.06 -0.72 -12.11
CA PHE A 160 -9.03 0.35 -11.93
C PHE A 160 -9.40 0.53 -10.46
N LEU A 161 -9.53 1.77 -10.04
CA LEU A 161 -10.19 2.18 -8.81
C LEU A 161 -11.52 2.83 -9.19
N GLY A 162 -12.62 2.06 -9.10
CA GLY A 162 -13.89 2.48 -9.67
C GLY A 162 -13.80 2.61 -11.20
N ASP A 163 -13.98 3.82 -11.71
CA ASP A 163 -13.88 4.18 -13.12
C ASP A 163 -12.54 4.84 -13.51
N ILE A 164 -11.62 4.96 -12.55
CA ILE A 164 -10.29 5.54 -12.76
C ILE A 164 -9.26 4.44 -13.01
N ARG A 165 -8.50 4.60 -14.08
CA ARG A 165 -7.33 3.77 -14.36
C ARG A 165 -6.19 4.22 -13.45
N VAL A 166 -5.80 3.38 -12.48
CA VAL A 166 -4.75 3.70 -11.51
C VAL A 166 -3.37 3.17 -11.90
N ALA A 167 -3.31 2.12 -12.71
CA ALA A 167 -2.07 1.64 -13.32
C ALA A 167 -2.37 0.87 -14.62
N THR A 168 -1.46 0.98 -15.60
CA THR A 168 -1.51 0.25 -16.87
C THR A 168 -0.11 0.13 -17.45
N ASN A 169 0.12 -0.85 -18.30
CA ASN A 169 1.30 -0.96 -19.16
C ASN A 169 0.98 -0.54 -20.59
#